data_705b5927eeb2a8c216f8c7e0a5e662df
#
_entry.id   705b5927eeb2a8c216f8c7e0a5e662df
#
_cell.length_a   1.000
_cell.length_b   1.000
_cell.length_c   1.000
_cell.angle_alpha   90.00
_cell.angle_beta   90.00
_cell.angle_gamma   90.00
#
_symmetry.space_group_name_H-M   'P 1'
#
loop_
_entity.id
_entity.type
_entity.pdbx_description
1 polymer ?
#
loop_
_entity_poly.entity_id
_entity_poly.type
_entity_poly.pdbx_seq_one_letter_code
_entity_poly.pdbx_strand_id
1 'polypeptide(L)'
;MWAHVVRHFEQFLGELELKDPERLDAEGKAERIAKSLFSKYYPNLAFNPSSYVKVGSYGKGTATRPRTDLDMLFIVPWDVYTRIDALTGNKQSQLLQEVRRTLLVTFPNTEISADGQAVVAPFQTYNVDIVPAFRFTTGELAGQYMIADTTDGGRWRFSNPVAEYNWLRQVDVASAGKATHLIKMLKAWKRECNVDIKSISLEILVSVFVTQWEYRHQTIFYYDWMIRDFFAFIMNYVNGWTRPAGITEQILLGNCWESKCRTAYDRALKACDYEQADDGFAASCEWQKIFGSQFHLDWIHSLLMARVGA
;
A
#
# COMPACT_ATOMS: atom_id res chain seq x y z
N MET A 1 -25.80 -10.94 -20.75
CA MET A 1 -25.65 -10.85 -19.26
C MET A 1 -24.16 -10.88 -18.98
N TRP A 2 -23.63 -9.96 -18.26
CA TRP A 2 -22.18 -9.71 -18.05
C TRP A 2 -21.52 -10.82 -17.22
N ALA A 3 -21.57 -12.05 -17.74
CA ALA A 3 -21.11 -13.26 -17.03
C ALA A 3 -19.59 -13.27 -16.83
N HIS A 4 -18.85 -12.50 -17.64
CA HIS A 4 -17.39 -12.49 -17.59
C HIS A 4 -16.84 -11.63 -16.46
N VAL A 5 -17.52 -10.53 -16.08
CA VAL A 5 -17.05 -9.58 -15.03
C VAL A 5 -16.68 -10.30 -13.74
N VAL A 6 -17.56 -11.16 -13.23
CA VAL A 6 -17.32 -11.88 -11.96
C VAL A 6 -16.06 -12.72 -12.07
N ARG A 7 -15.94 -13.55 -13.12
CA ARG A 7 -14.78 -14.42 -13.34
C ARG A 7 -13.49 -13.61 -13.51
N HIS A 8 -13.51 -12.56 -14.33
CA HIS A 8 -12.36 -11.71 -14.58
C HIS A 8 -11.82 -11.08 -13.29
N PHE A 9 -12.69 -10.49 -12.50
CA PHE A 9 -12.26 -9.78 -11.30
C PHE A 9 -11.97 -10.70 -10.12
N GLU A 10 -12.65 -11.84 -9.97
CA GLU A 10 -12.28 -12.87 -8.98
C GLU A 10 -10.89 -13.44 -9.26
N GLN A 11 -10.62 -13.80 -10.51
CA GLN A 11 -9.32 -14.31 -10.92
C GLN A 11 -8.23 -13.26 -10.72
N PHE A 12 -8.47 -12.03 -11.15
CA PHE A 12 -7.52 -10.94 -11.00
C PHE A 12 -7.19 -10.64 -9.54
N LEU A 13 -8.19 -10.55 -8.67
CA LEU A 13 -7.98 -10.39 -7.24
C LEU A 13 -7.18 -11.54 -6.63
N GLY A 14 -7.46 -12.77 -7.06
CA GLY A 14 -6.68 -13.95 -6.65
C GLY A 14 -5.20 -13.87 -7.04
N GLU A 15 -4.88 -13.30 -8.22
CA GLU A 15 -3.50 -13.06 -8.65
C GLU A 15 -2.80 -11.94 -7.84
N LEU A 16 -3.57 -11.00 -7.32
CA LEU A 16 -3.04 -9.92 -6.49
C LEU A 16 -2.80 -10.32 -5.03
N GLU A 17 -3.45 -11.39 -4.54
CA GLU A 17 -3.31 -11.82 -3.15
C GLU A 17 -1.91 -12.38 -2.85
N LEU A 18 -1.37 -12.01 -1.67
CA LEU A 18 -0.17 -12.64 -1.13
C LEU A 18 -0.47 -14.09 -0.77
N LYS A 19 0.39 -15.01 -1.20
CA LYS A 19 0.31 -16.40 -0.78
C LYS A 19 0.84 -16.59 0.65
N ASP A 20 0.35 -17.60 1.37
CA ASP A 20 0.75 -17.85 2.75
C ASP A 20 2.28 -17.95 2.96
N PRO A 21 3.07 -18.63 2.08
CA PRO A 21 4.52 -18.63 2.24
C PRO A 21 5.15 -17.23 2.15
N GLU A 22 4.62 -16.33 1.30
CA GLU A 22 5.11 -14.97 1.16
C GLU A 22 4.81 -14.14 2.41
N ARG A 23 3.63 -14.34 2.99
CA ARG A 23 3.22 -13.68 4.23
C ARG A 23 4.05 -14.13 5.42
N LEU A 24 4.25 -15.44 5.56
CA LEU A 24 5.07 -16.02 6.64
C LEU A 24 6.53 -15.59 6.54
N ASP A 25 7.10 -15.53 5.33
CA ASP A 25 8.46 -15.03 5.11
C ASP A 25 8.59 -13.54 5.53
N ALA A 26 7.60 -12.71 5.18
CA ALA A 26 7.56 -11.31 5.59
C ALA A 26 7.51 -11.14 7.11
N GLU A 27 6.64 -11.89 7.76
CA GLU A 27 6.47 -11.86 9.22
C GLU A 27 7.74 -12.34 9.94
N GLY A 28 8.34 -13.42 9.47
CA GLY A 28 9.59 -13.93 10.02
C GLY A 28 10.76 -12.96 9.92
N LYS A 29 10.88 -12.22 8.80
CA LYS A 29 11.91 -11.17 8.63
C LYS A 29 11.66 -9.98 9.55
N ALA A 30 10.43 -9.48 9.61
CA ALA A 30 10.06 -8.38 10.50
C ALA A 30 10.37 -8.72 11.97
N GLU A 31 10.04 -9.93 12.40
CA GLU A 31 10.32 -10.39 13.76
C GLU A 31 11.81 -10.51 14.05
N ARG A 32 12.62 -11.04 13.11
CA ARG A 32 14.08 -11.13 13.28
C ARG A 32 14.72 -9.75 13.38
N ILE A 33 14.28 -8.78 12.58
CA ILE A 33 14.70 -7.39 12.67
C ILE A 33 14.31 -6.80 14.03
N ALA A 34 13.06 -6.98 14.44
CA ALA A 34 12.57 -6.48 15.73
C ALA A 34 13.35 -7.06 16.90
N LYS A 35 13.67 -8.36 16.91
CA LYS A 35 14.50 -9.00 17.95
C LYS A 35 15.91 -8.42 18.00
N SER A 36 16.52 -8.16 16.84
CA SER A 36 17.85 -7.54 16.77
C SER A 36 17.85 -6.14 17.40
N LEU A 37 16.89 -5.30 17.03
CA LEU A 37 16.75 -3.95 17.58
C LEU A 37 16.35 -3.97 19.06
N PHE A 38 15.48 -4.90 19.44
CA PHE A 38 15.03 -5.02 20.83
C PHE A 38 16.19 -5.34 21.78
N SER A 39 17.11 -6.22 21.41
CA SER A 39 18.30 -6.53 22.18
C SER A 39 19.18 -5.31 22.44
N LYS A 40 19.22 -4.36 21.51
CA LYS A 40 19.99 -3.12 21.61
C LYS A 40 19.30 -2.07 22.48
N TYR A 41 18.00 -1.84 22.26
CA TYR A 41 17.27 -0.73 22.85
C TYR A 41 16.57 -1.07 24.17
N TYR A 42 16.41 -2.35 24.47
CA TYR A 42 15.78 -2.87 25.69
C TYR A 42 16.65 -3.95 26.34
N PRO A 43 17.91 -3.61 26.69
CA PRO A 43 18.82 -4.58 27.29
C PRO A 43 18.21 -5.13 28.59
N ASN A 44 18.41 -6.41 28.85
CA ASN A 44 17.93 -7.12 30.04
C ASN A 44 16.41 -7.37 30.10
N LEU A 45 15.65 -7.06 29.04
CA LEU A 45 14.24 -7.41 28.94
C LEU A 45 14.03 -8.58 27.97
N ALA A 46 13.03 -9.42 28.27
CA ALA A 46 12.58 -10.44 27.33
C ALA A 46 11.91 -9.78 26.10
N PHE A 47 12.12 -10.34 24.92
CA PHE A 47 11.54 -9.80 23.68
C PHE A 47 10.03 -9.61 23.80
N ASN A 48 9.57 -8.41 23.50
CA ASN A 48 8.16 -8.06 23.48
C ASN A 48 7.70 -7.84 22.03
N PRO A 49 6.79 -8.66 21.48
CA PRO A 49 6.26 -8.47 20.13
C PRO A 49 5.57 -7.11 19.91
N SER A 50 5.10 -6.44 20.97
CA SER A 50 4.53 -5.09 20.87
C SER A 50 5.58 -4.00 20.65
N SER A 51 6.87 -4.33 20.61
CA SER A 51 7.95 -3.39 20.29
C SER A 51 8.01 -2.98 18.84
N TYR A 52 7.26 -3.63 17.96
CA TYR A 52 7.12 -3.23 16.57
C TYR A 52 5.69 -3.35 16.08
N VAL A 53 5.38 -2.62 15.02
CA VAL A 53 4.06 -2.62 14.37
C VAL A 53 4.26 -2.70 12.86
N LYS A 54 3.64 -3.68 12.20
CA LYS A 54 3.55 -3.70 10.74
C LYS A 54 2.62 -2.57 10.30
N VAL A 55 3.07 -1.75 9.38
CA VAL A 55 2.32 -0.59 8.87
C VAL A 55 2.23 -0.64 7.34
N GLY A 56 1.90 0.45 6.69
CA GLY A 56 1.80 0.49 5.24
C GLY A 56 0.82 -0.56 4.69
N SER A 57 1.16 -1.14 3.57
CA SER A 57 0.31 -2.09 2.87
C SER A 57 0.10 -3.41 3.63
N TYR A 58 1.13 -3.90 4.30
CA TYR A 58 1.03 -5.11 5.12
C TYR A 58 0.15 -4.90 6.36
N GLY A 59 0.34 -3.79 7.05
CA GLY A 59 -0.47 -3.45 8.23
C GLY A 59 -1.95 -3.26 7.91
N LYS A 60 -2.25 -2.71 6.72
CA LYS A 60 -3.62 -2.40 6.27
C LYS A 60 -4.28 -3.53 5.47
N GLY A 61 -3.58 -4.64 5.18
CA GLY A 61 -4.12 -5.74 4.38
C GLY A 61 -4.26 -5.42 2.88
N THR A 62 -3.58 -4.38 2.40
CA THR A 62 -3.61 -3.94 1.00
C THR A 62 -2.33 -4.27 0.22
N ALA A 63 -1.47 -5.10 0.78
CA ALA A 63 -0.29 -5.62 0.09
C ALA A 63 -0.69 -6.52 -1.09
N THR A 64 0.06 -6.44 -2.19
CA THR A 64 -0.23 -7.17 -3.43
C THR A 64 0.98 -7.91 -3.96
N ARG A 65 0.73 -8.89 -4.83
CA ARG A 65 1.73 -9.46 -5.72
C ARG A 65 1.82 -8.62 -7.03
N PRO A 66 2.98 -8.60 -7.72
CA PRO A 66 4.26 -9.06 -7.22
C PRO A 66 4.65 -8.31 -5.95
N ARG A 67 5.53 -8.90 -5.18
CA ARG A 67 5.83 -8.51 -3.79
C ARG A 67 6.03 -7.01 -3.61
N THR A 68 5.37 -6.48 -2.58
CA THR A 68 5.57 -5.11 -2.09
C THR A 68 6.46 -5.13 -0.87
N ASP A 69 7.20 -4.05 -0.65
CA ASP A 69 8.04 -3.90 0.54
C ASP A 69 7.20 -3.96 1.81
N LEU A 70 7.80 -4.49 2.88
CA LEU A 70 7.16 -4.52 4.19
C LEU A 70 7.59 -3.31 5.00
N ASP A 71 6.63 -2.45 5.34
CA ASP A 71 6.86 -1.32 6.24
C ASP A 71 6.63 -1.73 7.70
N MET A 72 7.54 -1.38 8.60
CA MET A 72 7.37 -1.57 10.03
C MET A 72 7.84 -0.38 10.85
N LEU A 73 7.08 -0.01 11.87
CA LEU A 73 7.58 0.86 12.94
C LEU A 73 8.26 -0.02 13.99
N PHE A 74 9.48 0.37 14.41
CA PHE A 74 10.11 -0.17 15.60
C PHE A 74 10.04 0.89 16.70
N ILE A 75 9.46 0.52 17.85
CA ILE A 75 9.28 1.45 18.98
C ILE A 75 10.61 1.59 19.70
N VAL A 76 11.15 2.80 19.71
CA VAL A 76 12.39 3.17 20.39
C VAL A 76 12.04 3.84 21.73
N PRO A 77 12.76 3.55 22.83
CA PRO A 77 12.53 4.19 24.13
C PRO A 77 12.74 5.70 24.10
N TRP A 78 12.02 6.43 24.93
CA TRP A 78 12.08 7.91 24.99
C TRP A 78 13.42 8.47 25.50
N ASP A 79 14.18 7.72 26.26
CA ASP A 79 15.55 8.10 26.66
C ASP A 79 16.49 8.20 25.46
N VAL A 80 16.27 7.35 24.44
CA VAL A 80 16.99 7.46 23.16
C VAL A 80 16.63 8.76 22.45
N TYR A 81 15.37 9.18 22.45
CA TYR A 81 14.97 10.48 21.90
C TYR A 81 15.72 11.61 22.59
N THR A 82 15.70 11.63 23.91
CA THR A 82 16.40 12.67 24.71
C THR A 82 17.88 12.73 24.36
N ARG A 83 18.53 11.59 24.24
CA ARG A 83 19.95 11.49 23.84
C ARG A 83 20.22 11.99 22.43
N ILE A 84 19.40 11.56 21.45
CA ILE A 84 19.54 11.95 20.04
C ILE A 84 19.22 13.42 19.86
N ASP A 85 18.21 13.94 20.56
CA ASP A 85 17.80 15.34 20.43
C ASP A 85 18.79 16.33 21.03
N ALA A 86 19.67 15.87 21.91
CA ALA A 86 20.80 16.65 22.45
C ALA A 86 21.99 16.74 21.47
N LEU A 87 22.01 15.97 20.38
CA LEU A 87 23.11 15.98 19.40
C LEU A 87 23.02 17.21 18.47
N THR A 88 24.15 17.55 17.83
CA THR A 88 24.23 18.61 16.82
C THR A 88 24.09 18.04 15.41
N GLY A 89 23.73 18.88 14.45
CA GLY A 89 23.52 18.49 13.05
C GLY A 89 22.20 17.78 12.79
N ASN A 90 22.13 16.96 11.74
CA ASN A 90 20.93 16.19 11.41
C ASN A 90 20.74 15.01 12.40
N LYS A 91 20.01 15.26 13.47
CA LYS A 91 19.73 14.30 14.55
C LYS A 91 18.97 13.08 14.06
N GLN A 92 18.05 13.30 13.13
CA GLN A 92 17.23 12.27 12.52
C GLN A 92 18.09 11.27 11.74
N SER A 93 19.04 11.78 10.95
CA SER A 93 20.00 10.94 10.25
C SER A 93 20.86 10.14 11.24
N GLN A 94 21.27 10.73 12.35
CA GLN A 94 22.08 10.03 13.36
C GLN A 94 21.30 8.86 14.00
N LEU A 95 19.99 9.02 14.25
CA LEU A 95 19.13 7.92 14.72
C LEU A 95 19.06 6.80 13.67
N LEU A 96 18.78 7.13 12.41
CA LEU A 96 18.70 6.12 11.34
C LEU A 96 20.03 5.39 11.17
N GLN A 97 21.17 6.08 11.23
CA GLN A 97 22.50 5.46 11.15
C GLN A 97 22.79 4.56 12.36
N GLU A 98 22.30 4.88 13.55
CA GLU A 98 22.42 4.03 14.72
C GLU A 98 21.64 2.72 14.55
N VAL A 99 20.37 2.81 14.08
CA VAL A 99 19.54 1.64 13.75
C VAL A 99 20.21 0.80 12.68
N ARG A 100 20.69 1.43 11.60
CA ARG A 100 21.42 0.75 10.53
C ARG A 100 22.62 -0.05 11.04
N ARG A 101 23.48 0.59 11.85
CA ARG A 101 24.66 -0.08 12.43
C ARG A 101 24.28 -1.25 13.33
N THR A 102 23.20 -1.12 14.09
CA THR A 102 22.67 -2.21 14.93
C THR A 102 22.26 -3.41 14.08
N LEU A 103 21.55 -3.17 12.98
CA LEU A 103 21.10 -4.22 12.08
C LEU A 103 22.26 -4.89 11.33
N LEU A 104 23.31 -4.15 10.96
CA LEU A 104 24.51 -4.71 10.30
C LEU A 104 25.25 -5.73 11.17
N VAL A 105 25.12 -5.66 12.50
CA VAL A 105 25.68 -6.69 13.41
C VAL A 105 24.96 -8.03 13.21
N THR A 106 23.66 -8.00 13.02
CA THR A 106 22.84 -9.23 12.83
C THR A 106 22.79 -9.68 11.39
N PHE A 107 22.89 -8.74 10.44
CA PHE A 107 22.80 -8.98 8.99
C PHE A 107 24.04 -8.42 8.26
N PRO A 108 25.25 -8.95 8.52
CA PRO A 108 26.49 -8.36 8.00
C PRO A 108 26.64 -8.39 6.49
N ASN A 109 25.93 -9.30 5.82
CA ASN A 109 25.99 -9.48 4.36
C ASN A 109 24.82 -8.80 3.63
N THR A 110 24.00 -7.98 4.33
CA THR A 110 22.87 -7.27 3.74
C THR A 110 23.24 -5.81 3.53
N GLU A 111 23.04 -5.29 2.34
CA GLU A 111 23.34 -3.89 1.99
C GLU A 111 22.32 -2.91 2.59
N ILE A 112 22.29 -2.83 3.92
CA ILE A 112 21.33 -1.98 4.64
C ILE A 112 21.66 -0.51 4.37
N SER A 113 20.68 0.25 3.91
CA SER A 113 20.74 1.71 3.72
C SER A 113 19.89 2.45 4.74
N ALA A 114 20.08 3.76 4.85
CA ALA A 114 19.30 4.61 5.72
C ALA A 114 19.12 5.98 5.06
N ASP A 115 17.89 6.32 4.70
CA ASP A 115 17.54 7.58 4.05
C ASP A 115 16.07 7.96 4.29
N GLY A 116 15.76 9.26 4.19
CA GLY A 116 14.41 9.76 4.39
C GLY A 116 13.90 9.47 5.80
N GLN A 117 12.96 8.54 5.91
CA GLN A 117 12.31 8.18 7.18
C GLN A 117 12.63 6.75 7.64
N ALA A 118 13.33 5.97 6.83
CA ALA A 118 13.50 4.54 7.05
C ALA A 118 14.94 4.07 6.96
N VAL A 119 15.18 2.94 7.59
CA VAL A 119 16.31 2.06 7.33
C VAL A 119 15.81 0.91 6.49
N VAL A 120 16.39 0.76 5.30
CA VAL A 120 15.96 -0.24 4.30
C VAL A 120 16.88 -1.45 4.37
N ALA A 121 16.32 -2.62 4.65
CA ALA A 121 17.00 -3.91 4.61
C ALA A 121 16.55 -4.70 3.38
N PRO A 122 17.36 -4.73 2.29
CA PRO A 122 17.02 -5.43 1.06
C PRO A 122 17.31 -6.93 1.20
N PHE A 123 16.26 -7.71 1.40
CA PHE A 123 16.36 -9.16 1.34
C PHE A 123 16.13 -9.65 -0.10
N GLN A 124 16.55 -10.87 -0.40
CA GLN A 124 16.40 -11.46 -1.75
C GLN A 124 14.97 -11.46 -2.27
N THR A 125 14.00 -11.48 -1.39
CA THR A 125 12.58 -11.60 -1.77
C THR A 125 11.87 -10.24 -1.84
N TYR A 126 12.17 -9.30 -0.93
CA TYR A 126 11.62 -7.92 -0.87
C TYR A 126 12.40 -7.12 0.17
N ASN A 127 12.21 -5.81 0.18
CA ASN A 127 12.79 -4.94 1.18
C ASN A 127 11.92 -4.93 2.45
N VAL A 128 12.57 -4.69 3.58
CA VAL A 128 11.88 -4.29 4.81
C VAL A 128 12.30 -2.87 5.13
N ASP A 129 11.32 -1.99 5.24
CA ASP A 129 11.49 -0.59 5.59
C ASP A 129 11.22 -0.42 7.09
N ILE A 130 12.27 -0.15 7.84
CA ILE A 130 12.25 -0.04 9.29
C ILE A 130 12.24 1.44 9.67
N VAL A 131 11.14 1.92 10.22
CA VAL A 131 11.00 3.29 10.70
C VAL A 131 11.13 3.30 12.22
N PRO A 132 12.22 3.83 12.79
CA PRO A 132 12.31 4.02 14.24
C PRO A 132 11.31 5.07 14.71
N ALA A 133 10.52 4.74 15.72
CA ALA A 133 9.38 5.54 16.14
C ALA A 133 9.31 5.67 17.67
N PHE A 134 8.96 6.85 18.14
CA PHE A 134 8.67 7.13 19.55
C PHE A 134 7.16 7.17 19.76
N ARG A 135 6.64 6.28 20.58
CA ARG A 135 5.20 6.16 20.80
C ARG A 135 4.74 7.06 21.93
N PHE A 136 3.72 7.88 21.68
CA PHE A 136 3.00 8.60 22.73
C PHE A 136 1.99 7.68 23.41
N THR A 137 2.07 7.57 24.73
CA THR A 137 1.20 6.69 25.51
C THR A 137 0.14 7.45 26.31
N THR A 138 0.32 8.76 26.47
CA THR A 138 -0.55 9.62 27.28
C THR A 138 -0.78 10.97 26.59
N GLY A 139 -1.75 11.74 27.07
CA GLY A 139 -2.10 13.06 26.56
C GLY A 139 -2.86 13.04 25.22
N GLU A 140 -2.97 14.19 24.58
CA GLU A 140 -3.72 14.38 23.32
C GLU A 140 -3.12 13.59 22.14
N LEU A 141 -1.84 13.28 22.19
CA LEU A 141 -1.14 12.52 21.16
C LEU A 141 -1.14 11.00 21.41
N ALA A 142 -1.82 10.53 22.45
CA ALA A 142 -1.84 9.11 22.79
C ALA A 142 -2.19 8.22 21.60
N GLY A 143 -1.36 7.19 21.34
CA GLY A 143 -1.50 6.28 20.20
C GLY A 143 -0.85 6.76 18.91
N GLN A 144 -0.38 8.02 18.85
CA GLN A 144 0.45 8.51 17.73
C GLN A 144 1.92 8.15 17.91
N TYR A 145 2.66 8.31 16.84
CA TYR A 145 4.11 8.09 16.80
C TYR A 145 4.81 9.32 16.27
N MET A 146 5.99 9.60 16.82
CA MET A 146 6.92 10.55 16.25
C MET A 146 8.05 9.79 15.55
N ILE A 147 8.33 10.14 14.31
CA ILE A 147 9.31 9.50 13.43
C ILE A 147 10.36 10.50 12.94
N ALA A 148 11.53 10.00 12.61
CA ALA A 148 12.58 10.78 12.00
C ALA A 148 12.32 11.01 10.52
N ASP A 149 12.58 12.23 10.02
CA ASP A 149 12.67 12.56 8.61
C ASP A 149 13.98 13.31 8.38
N THR A 150 14.87 12.73 7.58
CA THR A 150 16.22 13.27 7.35
C THR A 150 16.29 14.35 6.27
N THR A 151 15.20 14.58 5.56
CA THR A 151 15.14 15.57 4.47
C THR A 151 15.22 17.00 5.01
N ASP A 152 15.69 17.91 4.16
CA ASP A 152 15.76 19.36 4.45
C ASP A 152 16.46 19.72 5.78
N GLY A 153 17.53 19.00 6.12
CA GLY A 153 18.30 19.23 7.35
C GLY A 153 17.80 18.46 8.57
N GLY A 154 16.73 17.71 8.43
CA GLY A 154 16.16 16.83 9.45
C GLY A 154 15.04 17.47 10.26
N ARG A 155 13.98 16.70 10.49
CA ARG A 155 12.82 17.09 11.32
C ARG A 155 12.15 15.87 11.95
N TRP A 156 11.37 16.11 12.99
CA TRP A 156 10.49 15.10 13.56
C TRP A 156 9.10 15.23 12.93
N ARG A 157 8.50 14.11 12.58
CA ARG A 157 7.14 14.07 11.99
C ARG A 157 6.21 13.21 12.83
N PHE A 158 4.93 13.50 12.76
CA PHE A 158 3.89 12.65 13.35
C PHE A 158 3.37 11.63 12.36
N SER A 159 3.07 10.44 12.86
CA SER A 159 2.43 9.34 12.12
C SER A 159 1.37 8.69 12.98
N ASN A 160 0.26 8.32 12.40
CA ASN A 160 -0.84 7.64 13.10
C ASN A 160 -1.36 6.43 12.30
N PRO A 161 -0.54 5.36 12.16
CA PRO A 161 -0.93 4.21 11.37
C PRO A 161 -2.14 3.47 11.93
N VAL A 162 -2.41 3.59 13.23
CA VAL A 162 -3.60 3.01 13.86
C VAL A 162 -4.86 3.72 13.39
N ALA A 163 -4.85 5.06 13.31
CA ALA A 163 -5.98 5.82 12.78
C ALA A 163 -6.20 5.53 11.29
N GLU A 164 -5.12 5.44 10.50
CA GLU A 164 -5.21 5.06 9.08
C GLU A 164 -5.82 3.66 8.89
N TYR A 165 -5.36 2.68 9.66
CA TYR A 165 -5.89 1.31 9.63
C TYR A 165 -7.36 1.27 10.02
N ASN A 166 -7.73 1.90 11.14
CA ASN A 166 -9.10 1.89 11.64
C ASN A 166 -10.06 2.56 10.66
N TRP A 167 -9.63 3.69 10.08
CA TRP A 167 -10.43 4.40 9.09
C TRP A 167 -10.66 3.55 7.83
N LEU A 168 -9.59 2.98 7.26
CA LEU A 168 -9.72 2.11 6.08
C LEU A 168 -10.59 0.89 6.37
N ARG A 169 -10.41 0.26 7.55
CA ARG A 169 -11.22 -0.89 7.96
C ARG A 169 -12.70 -0.56 8.07
N GLN A 170 -13.05 0.61 8.65
CA GLN A 170 -14.44 1.06 8.73
C GLN A 170 -15.04 1.24 7.33
N VAL A 171 -14.32 1.88 6.44
CA VAL A 171 -14.74 2.07 5.04
C VAL A 171 -14.88 0.73 4.31
N ASP A 172 -13.95 -0.19 4.51
CA ASP A 172 -13.93 -1.50 3.86
C ASP A 172 -15.13 -2.35 4.31
N VAL A 173 -15.42 -2.38 5.60
CA VAL A 173 -16.63 -3.04 6.15
C VAL A 173 -17.90 -2.40 5.59
N ALA A 174 -18.00 -1.08 5.56
CA ALA A 174 -19.17 -0.36 5.04
C ALA A 174 -19.36 -0.54 3.53
N SER A 175 -18.30 -0.90 2.78
CA SER A 175 -18.35 -1.17 1.34
C SER A 175 -18.27 -2.67 0.98
N ALA A 176 -18.46 -3.55 1.95
CA ALA A 176 -18.39 -5.01 1.76
C ALA A 176 -17.08 -5.48 1.07
N GLY A 177 -15.92 -4.98 1.54
CA GLY A 177 -14.60 -5.35 1.05
C GLY A 177 -14.13 -4.58 -0.19
N LYS A 178 -14.95 -3.72 -0.78
CA LYS A 178 -14.63 -3.03 -2.04
C LYS A 178 -13.48 -2.05 -1.93
N ALA A 179 -13.30 -1.39 -0.77
CA ALA A 179 -12.18 -0.49 -0.58
C ALA A 179 -10.84 -1.22 -0.72
N THR A 180 -10.67 -2.33 -0.02
CA THR A 180 -9.45 -3.16 -0.10
C THR A 180 -9.25 -3.72 -1.50
N HIS A 181 -10.29 -4.24 -2.16
CA HIS A 181 -10.21 -4.76 -3.52
C HIS A 181 -9.79 -3.67 -4.52
N LEU A 182 -10.45 -2.53 -4.50
CA LEU A 182 -10.13 -1.42 -5.40
C LEU A 182 -8.70 -0.90 -5.18
N ILE A 183 -8.26 -0.75 -3.93
CA ILE A 183 -6.87 -0.36 -3.63
C ILE A 183 -5.86 -1.34 -4.24
N LYS A 184 -6.09 -2.65 -4.10
CA LYS A 184 -5.21 -3.68 -4.68
C LYS A 184 -5.15 -3.58 -6.21
N MET A 185 -6.28 -3.44 -6.88
CA MET A 185 -6.36 -3.27 -8.33
C MET A 185 -5.66 -1.99 -8.80
N LEU A 186 -5.83 -0.88 -8.09
CA LEU A 186 -5.16 0.38 -8.42
C LEU A 186 -3.65 0.36 -8.17
N LYS A 187 -3.18 -0.43 -7.23
CA LYS A 187 -1.72 -0.69 -7.07
C LYS A 187 -1.16 -1.43 -8.28
N ALA A 188 -1.92 -2.35 -8.89
CA ALA A 188 -1.54 -2.99 -10.13
C ALA A 188 -1.50 -1.97 -11.29
N TRP A 189 -2.55 -1.13 -11.46
CA TRP A 189 -2.55 -0.03 -12.42
C TRP A 189 -1.37 0.92 -12.23
N LYS A 190 -1.11 1.35 -10.99
CA LYS A 190 0.01 2.24 -10.66
C LYS A 190 1.34 1.65 -11.12
N ARG A 191 1.56 0.38 -10.87
CA ARG A 191 2.78 -0.35 -11.24
C ARG A 191 2.89 -0.53 -12.74
N GLU A 192 1.85 -1.08 -13.38
CA GLU A 192 1.85 -1.39 -14.81
C GLU A 192 2.00 -0.16 -15.68
N CYS A 193 1.24 0.88 -15.37
CA CYS A 193 1.26 2.13 -16.12
C CYS A 193 2.31 3.14 -15.60
N ASN A 194 3.15 2.78 -14.63
CA ASN A 194 4.14 3.66 -14.00
C ASN A 194 3.52 5.02 -13.60
N VAL A 195 2.46 5.00 -12.80
CA VAL A 195 1.68 6.18 -12.43
C VAL A 195 2.31 6.89 -11.24
N ASP A 196 2.63 8.17 -11.39
CA ASP A 196 3.23 8.99 -10.35
C ASP A 196 2.16 9.56 -9.39
N ILE A 197 1.63 8.71 -8.53
CA ILE A 197 0.75 9.06 -7.42
C ILE A 197 1.14 8.24 -6.19
N LYS A 198 1.15 8.86 -5.02
CA LYS A 198 1.48 8.15 -3.78
C LYS A 198 0.42 7.11 -3.43
N SER A 199 0.82 5.91 -3.02
CA SER A 199 -0.12 4.84 -2.67
C SER A 199 -1.07 5.23 -1.54
N ILE A 200 -0.59 5.97 -0.54
CA ILE A 200 -1.45 6.50 0.53
C ILE A 200 -2.53 7.44 -0.02
N SER A 201 -2.22 8.26 -1.02
CA SER A 201 -3.20 9.14 -1.65
C SER A 201 -4.27 8.35 -2.40
N LEU A 202 -3.89 7.26 -3.10
CA LEU A 202 -4.86 6.36 -3.72
C LEU A 202 -5.77 5.70 -2.68
N GLU A 203 -5.23 5.23 -1.57
CA GLU A 203 -6.01 4.63 -0.48
C GLU A 203 -7.04 5.62 0.09
N ILE A 204 -6.66 6.88 0.26
CA ILE A 204 -7.56 7.94 0.71
C ILE A 204 -8.66 8.23 -0.32
N LEU A 205 -8.29 8.39 -1.60
CA LEU A 205 -9.23 8.66 -2.67
C LEU A 205 -10.22 7.51 -2.86
N VAL A 206 -9.76 6.26 -2.78
CA VAL A 206 -10.64 5.08 -2.79
C VAL A 206 -11.62 5.12 -1.63
N SER A 207 -11.15 5.43 -0.43
CA SER A 207 -12.03 5.49 0.74
C SER A 207 -13.11 6.55 0.61
N VAL A 208 -12.78 7.71 0.04
CA VAL A 208 -13.78 8.76 -0.26
C VAL A 208 -14.74 8.30 -1.34
N PHE A 209 -14.24 7.70 -2.42
CA PHE A 209 -15.05 7.23 -3.54
C PHE A 209 -16.05 6.16 -3.11
N VAL A 210 -15.60 5.08 -2.47
CA VAL A 210 -16.48 3.94 -2.16
C VAL A 210 -17.56 4.29 -1.16
N THR A 211 -17.36 5.31 -0.30
CA THR A 211 -18.40 5.74 0.66
C THR A 211 -19.60 6.42 -0.01
N GLN A 212 -19.39 7.02 -1.17
CA GLN A 212 -20.43 7.74 -1.92
C GLN A 212 -20.85 7.04 -3.22
N TRP A 213 -20.15 5.97 -3.63
CA TRP A 213 -20.45 5.25 -4.86
C TRP A 213 -21.82 4.56 -4.76
N GLU A 214 -22.66 4.76 -5.77
CA GLU A 214 -24.06 4.29 -5.78
C GLU A 214 -24.16 2.76 -5.60
N TYR A 215 -23.24 2.01 -6.23
CA TYR A 215 -23.27 0.54 -6.23
C TYR A 215 -22.38 -0.08 -5.13
N ARG A 216 -22.02 0.68 -4.08
CA ARG A 216 -21.11 0.20 -3.00
C ARG A 216 -21.59 -1.07 -2.26
N HIS A 217 -22.88 -1.35 -2.27
CA HIS A 217 -23.46 -2.54 -1.65
C HIS A 217 -23.71 -3.69 -2.62
N GLN A 218 -23.42 -3.51 -3.91
CA GLN A 218 -23.58 -4.53 -4.93
C GLN A 218 -22.43 -5.56 -4.87
N THR A 219 -22.59 -6.67 -5.62
CA THR A 219 -21.59 -7.73 -5.68
C THR A 219 -20.41 -7.36 -6.58
N ILE A 220 -19.44 -8.28 -6.73
CA ILE A 220 -18.30 -8.17 -7.65
C ILE A 220 -18.73 -7.99 -9.13
N PHE A 221 -19.96 -8.30 -9.45
CA PHE A 221 -20.58 -8.09 -10.76
C PHE A 221 -20.50 -6.62 -11.25
N TYR A 222 -20.31 -5.67 -10.35
CA TYR A 222 -20.21 -4.23 -10.66
C TYR A 222 -18.75 -3.70 -10.60
N TYR A 223 -17.76 -4.58 -10.61
CA TYR A 223 -16.36 -4.14 -10.47
C TYR A 223 -15.80 -3.46 -11.70
N ASP A 224 -16.29 -3.81 -12.89
CA ASP A 224 -16.01 -3.09 -14.12
C ASP A 224 -16.48 -1.62 -14.04
N TRP A 225 -17.70 -1.37 -13.59
CA TRP A 225 -18.20 -0.02 -13.34
C TRP A 225 -17.47 0.68 -12.21
N MET A 226 -17.12 -0.04 -11.15
CA MET A 226 -16.37 0.52 -10.03
C MET A 226 -15.02 1.09 -10.50
N ILE A 227 -14.31 0.39 -11.34
CA ILE A 227 -13.01 0.84 -11.88
C ILE A 227 -13.20 2.05 -12.80
N ARG A 228 -14.14 1.99 -13.73
CA ARG A 228 -14.48 3.08 -14.62
C ARG A 228 -14.85 4.36 -13.85
N ASP A 229 -15.76 4.23 -12.90
CA ASP A 229 -16.28 5.36 -12.14
C ASP A 229 -15.23 5.95 -11.22
N PHE A 230 -14.34 5.12 -10.66
CA PHE A 230 -13.21 5.59 -9.87
C PHE A 230 -12.25 6.45 -10.70
N PHE A 231 -11.90 6.04 -11.92
CA PHE A 231 -11.05 6.85 -12.78
C PHE A 231 -11.70 8.19 -13.15
N ALA A 232 -13.02 8.21 -13.40
CA ALA A 232 -13.75 9.46 -13.59
C ALA A 232 -13.72 10.35 -12.33
N PHE A 233 -13.91 9.74 -11.16
CA PHE A 233 -13.92 10.44 -9.88
C PHE A 233 -12.58 11.12 -9.56
N ILE A 234 -11.46 10.41 -9.69
CA ILE A 234 -10.17 10.97 -9.28
C ILE A 234 -9.69 12.11 -10.18
N MET A 235 -10.15 12.25 -11.41
CA MET A 235 -9.82 13.37 -12.28
C MET A 235 -10.25 14.73 -11.69
N ASN A 236 -11.22 14.76 -10.78
CA ASN A 236 -11.61 15.96 -10.05
C ASN A 236 -10.57 16.41 -9.00
N TYR A 237 -9.54 15.59 -8.75
CA TYR A 237 -8.50 15.85 -7.75
C TYR A 237 -7.16 16.26 -8.38
N VAL A 238 -7.11 16.54 -9.67
CA VAL A 238 -5.90 17.04 -10.34
C VAL A 238 -5.48 18.36 -9.69
N ASN A 239 -4.19 18.46 -9.33
CA ASN A 239 -3.62 19.56 -8.53
C ASN A 239 -4.26 19.75 -7.14
N GLY A 240 -5.07 18.82 -6.69
CA GLY A 240 -5.65 18.81 -5.35
C GLY A 240 -4.71 18.24 -4.30
N TRP A 241 -5.29 17.84 -3.18
CA TRP A 241 -4.56 17.25 -2.06
C TRP A 241 -5.38 16.15 -1.38
N THR A 242 -4.68 15.30 -0.63
CA THR A 242 -5.28 14.32 0.29
C THR A 242 -4.71 14.51 1.68
N ARG A 243 -5.42 13.98 2.71
CA ARG A 243 -4.98 14.03 4.10
C ARG A 243 -5.15 12.66 4.75
N PRO A 244 -4.08 12.05 5.26
CA PRO A 244 -4.17 10.80 6.01
C PRO A 244 -4.98 10.96 7.29
N ALA A 245 -5.66 9.89 7.71
CA ALA A 245 -6.44 9.90 8.93
C ALA A 245 -5.55 10.12 10.17
N GLY A 246 -6.02 10.94 11.10
CA GLY A 246 -5.35 11.20 12.38
C GLY A 246 -4.13 12.12 12.31
N ILE A 247 -3.83 12.73 11.16
CA ILE A 247 -2.77 13.75 11.03
C ILE A 247 -3.27 14.95 10.23
N THR A 248 -2.64 16.10 10.42
CA THR A 248 -3.06 17.37 9.79
C THR A 248 -2.35 17.67 8.48
N GLU A 249 -1.23 16.98 8.22
CA GLU A 249 -0.40 17.24 7.03
C GLU A 249 -1.13 16.82 5.74
N GLN A 250 -1.09 17.71 4.74
CA GLN A 250 -1.65 17.47 3.43
C GLN A 250 -0.61 16.88 2.47
N ILE A 251 -1.06 15.99 1.59
CA ILE A 251 -0.26 15.42 0.52
C ILE A 251 -0.76 16.00 -0.79
N LEU A 252 0.06 16.80 -1.46
CA LEU A 252 -0.25 17.33 -2.77
C LEU A 252 -0.24 16.23 -3.83
N LEU A 253 -1.20 16.27 -4.72
CA LEU A 253 -1.39 15.23 -5.75
C LEU A 253 -0.69 15.58 -7.07
N GLY A 254 -0.50 16.87 -7.37
CA GLY A 254 0.00 17.30 -8.68
C GLY A 254 -0.90 16.86 -9.83
N ASN A 255 -0.32 16.79 -11.03
CA ASN A 255 -1.02 16.39 -12.26
C ASN A 255 -0.27 15.36 -13.11
N CYS A 256 0.90 14.88 -12.66
CA CYS A 256 1.73 13.93 -13.42
C CYS A 256 1.02 12.60 -13.74
N TRP A 257 0.01 12.25 -12.98
CA TRP A 257 -0.80 11.04 -13.15
C TRP A 257 -2.04 11.21 -14.05
N GLU A 258 -2.44 12.45 -14.35
CA GLU A 258 -3.70 12.78 -15.04
C GLU A 258 -3.84 12.09 -16.41
N SER A 259 -2.83 12.19 -17.27
CA SER A 259 -2.89 11.61 -18.63
C SER A 259 -3.05 10.10 -18.61
N LYS A 260 -2.40 9.43 -17.65
CA LYS A 260 -2.51 7.97 -17.45
C LYS A 260 -3.86 7.57 -16.87
N CYS A 261 -4.44 8.39 -16.00
CA CYS A 261 -5.78 8.21 -15.48
C CYS A 261 -6.82 8.34 -16.61
N ARG A 262 -6.71 9.35 -17.45
CA ARG A 262 -7.58 9.53 -18.62
C ARG A 262 -7.53 8.34 -19.56
N THR A 263 -6.31 7.88 -19.88
CA THR A 263 -6.12 6.66 -20.70
C THR A 263 -6.76 5.43 -20.06
N ALA A 264 -6.61 5.25 -18.76
CA ALA A 264 -7.20 4.14 -18.03
C ALA A 264 -8.74 4.21 -18.02
N TYR A 265 -9.30 5.42 -17.87
CA TYR A 265 -10.74 5.66 -17.99
C TYR A 265 -11.30 5.26 -19.37
N ASP A 266 -10.65 5.72 -20.46
CA ASP A 266 -11.08 5.43 -21.82
C ASP A 266 -11.03 3.92 -22.13
N ARG A 267 -10.04 3.20 -21.59
CA ARG A 267 -9.94 1.74 -21.69
C ARG A 267 -11.01 1.04 -20.86
N ALA A 268 -11.27 1.53 -19.63
CA ALA A 268 -12.31 0.98 -18.77
C ALA A 268 -13.71 1.13 -19.40
N LEU A 269 -13.99 2.27 -20.05
CA LEU A 269 -15.23 2.45 -20.84
C LEU A 269 -15.37 1.37 -21.92
N LYS A 270 -14.34 1.19 -22.75
CA LYS A 270 -14.35 0.16 -23.81
C LYS A 270 -14.51 -1.24 -23.25
N ALA A 271 -13.83 -1.54 -22.14
CA ALA A 271 -13.95 -2.83 -21.50
C ALA A 271 -15.39 -3.09 -21.00
N CYS A 272 -16.03 -2.09 -20.36
CA CYS A 272 -17.43 -2.16 -19.95
C CYS A 272 -18.38 -2.38 -21.15
N ASP A 273 -18.14 -1.70 -22.28
CA ASP A 273 -18.93 -1.90 -23.51
C ASP A 273 -18.78 -3.33 -24.03
N TYR A 274 -17.58 -3.90 -24.04
CA TYR A 274 -17.33 -5.29 -24.43
C TYR A 274 -17.95 -6.30 -23.43
N GLU A 275 -17.88 -6.04 -22.13
CA GLU A 275 -18.57 -6.87 -21.12
C GLU A 275 -20.08 -6.87 -21.35
N GLN A 276 -20.66 -5.71 -21.68
CA GLN A 276 -22.09 -5.58 -22.00
C GLN A 276 -22.46 -6.31 -23.29
N ALA A 277 -21.55 -6.33 -24.28
CA ALA A 277 -21.72 -7.04 -25.56
C ALA A 277 -21.45 -8.55 -25.45
N ASP A 278 -21.12 -9.05 -24.24
CA ASP A 278 -20.74 -10.45 -23.97
C ASP A 278 -19.45 -10.90 -24.70
N ASP A 279 -18.58 -9.93 -25.03
CA ASP A 279 -17.24 -10.16 -25.59
C ASP A 279 -16.16 -10.12 -24.50
N GLY A 280 -16.10 -11.19 -23.72
CA GLY A 280 -15.15 -11.28 -22.60
C GLY A 280 -13.67 -11.25 -23.03
N PHE A 281 -13.35 -11.69 -24.26
CA PHE A 281 -11.98 -11.62 -24.76
C PHE A 281 -11.57 -10.17 -25.03
N ALA A 282 -12.37 -9.41 -25.77
CA ALA A 282 -12.08 -8.00 -26.04
C ALA A 282 -12.05 -7.17 -24.74
N ALA A 283 -12.98 -7.43 -23.81
CA ALA A 283 -12.98 -6.82 -22.50
C ALA A 283 -11.67 -7.10 -21.74
N SER A 284 -11.26 -8.37 -21.67
CA SER A 284 -10.02 -8.76 -20.98
C SER A 284 -8.78 -8.12 -21.60
N CYS A 285 -8.75 -7.92 -22.91
CA CYS A 285 -7.66 -7.21 -23.59
C CYS A 285 -7.56 -5.74 -23.14
N GLU A 286 -8.68 -5.03 -22.97
CA GLU A 286 -8.66 -3.66 -22.48
C GLU A 286 -8.29 -3.59 -20.99
N TRP A 287 -8.81 -4.48 -20.15
CA TRP A 287 -8.42 -4.58 -18.75
C TRP A 287 -6.92 -4.90 -18.57
N GLN A 288 -6.37 -5.81 -19.38
CA GLN A 288 -4.94 -6.13 -19.31
C GLN A 288 -4.04 -4.93 -19.66
N LYS A 289 -4.46 -4.03 -20.54
CA LYS A 289 -3.73 -2.78 -20.82
C LYS A 289 -3.71 -1.80 -19.64
N ILE A 290 -4.64 -1.96 -18.67
CA ILE A 290 -4.68 -1.17 -17.43
C ILE A 290 -3.88 -1.85 -16.32
N PHE A 291 -4.05 -3.16 -16.15
CA PHE A 291 -3.60 -3.89 -14.96
C PHE A 291 -2.39 -4.82 -15.20
N GLY A 292 -1.96 -4.95 -16.46
CA GLY A 292 -0.86 -5.82 -16.85
C GLY A 292 -1.25 -7.29 -16.96
N SER A 293 -0.24 -8.14 -17.10
CA SER A 293 -0.41 -9.59 -17.32
C SER A 293 -1.08 -10.34 -16.18
N GLN A 294 -1.19 -9.74 -14.99
CA GLN A 294 -1.94 -10.32 -13.88
C GLN A 294 -3.46 -10.34 -14.13
N PHE A 295 -3.96 -9.49 -15.02
CA PHE A 295 -5.30 -9.60 -15.54
C PHE A 295 -5.27 -10.55 -16.76
N HIS A 296 -5.78 -11.77 -16.59
CA HIS A 296 -5.65 -12.80 -17.59
C HIS A 296 -6.62 -12.57 -18.78
N LEU A 297 -6.15 -12.92 -19.98
CA LEU A 297 -6.99 -12.89 -21.18
C LEU A 297 -7.99 -14.03 -21.17
N ASP A 298 -9.21 -13.76 -21.62
CA ASP A 298 -10.28 -14.75 -21.69
C ASP A 298 -10.22 -15.58 -22.99
N TRP A 299 -9.29 -16.51 -23.06
CA TRP A 299 -9.10 -17.38 -24.22
C TRP A 299 -10.24 -18.43 -24.42
N ILE A 300 -11.03 -18.71 -23.39
CA ILE A 300 -12.03 -19.81 -23.44
C ILE A 300 -13.12 -19.50 -24.47
N HIS A 301 -13.56 -18.25 -24.54
CA HIS A 301 -14.60 -17.83 -25.48
C HIS A 301 -14.10 -17.83 -26.93
N SER A 302 -12.90 -17.37 -27.21
CA SER A 302 -12.30 -17.35 -28.54
C SER A 302 -12.12 -18.77 -29.15
N LEU A 303 -11.77 -19.74 -28.31
CA LEU A 303 -11.64 -21.15 -28.73
C LEU A 303 -12.99 -21.81 -28.99
N LEU A 304 -14.05 -21.43 -28.29
CA LEU A 304 -15.39 -21.93 -28.51
C LEU A 304 -16.00 -21.35 -29.80
N MET A 305 -15.83 -20.05 -30.07
CA MET A 305 -16.31 -19.40 -31.29
C MET A 305 -15.56 -19.87 -32.52
N ALA A 306 -14.26 -20.13 -32.44
CA ALA A 306 -13.50 -20.74 -33.54
C ALA A 306 -13.93 -22.16 -33.87
N ARG A 307 -14.56 -22.90 -32.93
CA ARG A 307 -15.10 -24.26 -33.18
C ARG A 307 -16.55 -24.27 -33.67
N VAL A 308 -17.30 -23.20 -33.46
CA VAL A 308 -18.72 -23.10 -33.92
C VAL A 308 -18.80 -22.46 -35.29
N GLY A 309 -17.75 -21.78 -35.76
CA GLY A 309 -17.67 -21.16 -37.10
C GLY A 309 -16.90 -21.98 -38.15
N ALA A 310 -16.51 -23.20 -37.82
CA ALA A 310 -15.92 -24.18 -38.72
C ALA A 310 -16.88 -25.38 -38.90
#